data_6428459621d801585c120767f2f8151d
#
_entry.id   6428459621d801585c120767f2f8151d
#
_cell.length_a   1.000
_cell.length_b   1.000
_cell.length_c   1.000
_cell.angle_alpha   90.00
_cell.angle_beta   90.00
_cell.angle_gamma   90.00
#
_symmetry.space_group_name_H-M   'P 1'
#
loop_
_entity.id
_entity.type
_entity.pdbx_description
1 polymer ?
#
loop_
_entity_poly.entity_id
_entity_poly.type
_entity_poly.pdbx_seq_one_letter_code
_entity_poly.pdbx_strand_id
1 'polypeptide(L)'
;MSFPNVPATATDAVFAPIALPDISKVPIRLTRTFRFERFSGQWQVNGQFMDCTRFRFNFKRNTAERWVLQNNSGGWQHPIHIHLEEFRILSRNGVPVRPGNVQFARKDVTVLADEKVELFMRFRDMKGSYPVHCHNTVHEDHQMMLIFSIDDVGDNNPRP
;
A
#
# COMPACT_ATOMS: atom_id res chain seq x y z
N MET A 1 3.26 43.11 -9.65
CA MET A 1 3.63 42.35 -10.85
C MET A 1 2.40 41.59 -11.32
N SER A 2 1.84 41.95 -12.48
CA SER A 2 0.73 41.20 -13.09
C SER A 2 1.30 40.12 -13.99
N PHE A 3 0.86 38.89 -13.80
CA PHE A 3 1.20 37.79 -14.70
C PHE A 3 0.51 38.01 -16.05
N PRO A 4 1.18 37.79 -17.19
CA PRO A 4 0.52 37.89 -18.49
C PRO A 4 -0.61 36.86 -18.60
N ASN A 5 -1.79 37.36 -19.04
CA ASN A 5 -2.91 36.49 -19.37
C ASN A 5 -2.49 35.59 -20.54
N VAL A 6 -2.16 34.34 -20.26
CA VAL A 6 -1.98 33.33 -21.29
C VAL A 6 -3.39 32.93 -21.75
N PRO A 7 -3.74 33.14 -23.03
CA PRO A 7 -5.04 32.67 -23.52
C PRO A 7 -5.11 31.16 -23.38
N ALA A 8 -6.16 30.68 -22.72
CA ALA A 8 -6.46 29.25 -22.60
C ALA A 8 -6.87 28.71 -23.99
N THR A 9 -5.90 28.35 -24.80
CA THR A 9 -6.09 27.47 -25.96
C THR A 9 -5.76 26.05 -25.58
N ALA A 10 -6.21 25.61 -24.41
CA ALA A 10 -6.25 24.20 -24.12
C ALA A 10 -7.54 23.69 -24.77
N THR A 11 -7.44 23.09 -25.95
CA THR A 11 -8.38 22.04 -26.32
C THR A 11 -8.32 21.03 -25.20
N ASP A 12 -9.40 20.88 -24.43
CA ASP A 12 -9.54 19.85 -23.40
C ASP A 12 -9.24 18.50 -24.09
N ALA A 13 -8.00 18.04 -23.93
CA ALA A 13 -7.64 16.69 -24.34
C ALA A 13 -8.45 15.78 -23.46
N VAL A 14 -9.52 15.22 -23.98
CA VAL A 14 -10.32 14.20 -23.31
C VAL A 14 -9.40 12.98 -23.20
N PHE A 15 -8.74 12.84 -22.04
CA PHE A 15 -8.00 11.62 -21.76
C PHE A 15 -9.00 10.49 -21.64
N ALA A 16 -8.99 9.57 -22.59
CA ALA A 16 -9.75 8.34 -22.46
C ALA A 16 -9.27 7.61 -21.20
N PRO A 17 -10.15 7.24 -20.26
CA PRO A 17 -9.75 6.52 -19.06
C PRO A 17 -9.10 5.21 -19.47
N ILE A 18 -7.86 4.97 -18.98
CA ILE A 18 -7.18 3.70 -19.20
C ILE A 18 -7.95 2.62 -18.45
N ALA A 19 -8.41 1.60 -19.18
CA ALA A 19 -9.07 0.46 -18.57
C ALA A 19 -8.09 -0.29 -17.66
N LEU A 20 -8.41 -0.37 -16.38
CA LEU A 20 -7.59 -1.13 -15.43
C LEU A 20 -7.77 -2.63 -15.69
N PRO A 21 -6.68 -3.43 -15.59
CA PRO A 21 -6.77 -4.87 -15.76
C PRO A 21 -7.79 -5.51 -14.81
N ASP A 22 -8.52 -6.49 -15.29
CA ASP A 22 -9.42 -7.30 -14.46
C ASP A 22 -8.60 -8.21 -13.54
N ILE A 23 -8.70 -7.94 -12.24
CA ILE A 23 -7.99 -8.70 -11.20
C ILE A 23 -8.80 -9.87 -10.64
N SER A 24 -10.07 -9.99 -11.00
CA SER A 24 -10.98 -11.01 -10.44
C SER A 24 -10.56 -12.45 -10.74
N LYS A 25 -9.83 -12.63 -11.84
CA LYS A 25 -9.32 -13.94 -12.31
C LYS A 25 -7.89 -14.23 -11.89
N VAL A 26 -7.23 -13.30 -11.21
CA VAL A 26 -5.84 -13.50 -10.77
C VAL A 26 -5.85 -14.25 -9.43
N PRO A 27 -5.27 -15.45 -9.35
CA PRO A 27 -5.27 -16.21 -8.12
C PRO A 27 -4.43 -15.51 -7.03
N ILE A 28 -4.98 -15.43 -5.83
CA ILE A 28 -4.27 -14.94 -4.65
C ILE A 28 -3.43 -16.07 -4.07
N ARG A 29 -2.11 -15.88 -4.07
CA ARG A 29 -1.15 -16.86 -3.54
C ARG A 29 -1.17 -16.93 -2.01
N LEU A 30 -1.23 -15.76 -1.36
CA LEU A 30 -1.10 -15.64 0.09
C LEU A 30 -1.86 -14.41 0.59
N THR A 31 -2.31 -14.45 1.83
CA THR A 31 -2.79 -13.26 2.56
C THR A 31 -1.79 -12.89 3.64
N ARG A 32 -1.33 -11.63 3.63
CA ARG A 32 -0.47 -11.07 4.69
C ARG A 32 -1.22 -10.03 5.49
N THR A 33 -0.96 -9.97 6.79
CA THR A 33 -1.56 -8.98 7.71
C THR A 33 -0.48 -8.09 8.29
N PHE A 34 -0.68 -6.79 8.15
CA PHE A 34 0.17 -5.73 8.67
C PHE A 34 -0.63 -4.93 9.69
N ARG A 35 -0.25 -4.99 10.96
CA ARG A 35 -0.84 -4.19 12.03
C ARG A 35 0.02 -2.97 12.27
N PHE A 36 -0.54 -1.81 12.02
CA PHE A 36 0.04 -0.52 12.36
C PHE A 36 -0.41 -0.17 13.77
N GLU A 37 0.52 -0.13 14.70
CA GLU A 37 0.19 -0.07 16.12
C GLU A 37 1.15 0.84 16.89
N ARG A 38 0.68 1.32 18.04
CA ARG A 38 1.47 2.10 18.97
C ARG A 38 1.61 1.33 20.28
N PHE A 39 2.84 1.06 20.68
CA PHE A 39 3.13 0.39 21.94
C PHE A 39 4.20 1.17 22.72
N SER A 40 3.96 1.43 24.00
CA SER A 40 4.87 2.23 24.87
C SER A 40 5.31 3.55 24.25
N GLY A 41 4.39 4.24 23.57
CA GLY A 41 4.67 5.53 22.90
C GLY A 41 5.37 5.43 21.55
N GLN A 42 5.73 4.24 21.10
CA GLN A 42 6.51 4.00 19.87
C GLN A 42 5.63 3.39 18.76
N TRP A 43 5.95 3.73 17.51
CA TRP A 43 5.21 3.31 16.33
C TRP A 43 5.84 2.07 15.71
N GLN A 44 5.02 1.06 15.44
CA GLN A 44 5.49 -0.26 15.03
C GLN A 44 4.61 -0.86 13.92
N VAL A 45 5.18 -1.81 13.18
CA VAL A 45 4.41 -2.70 12.29
C VAL A 45 4.56 -4.13 12.78
N ASN A 46 3.45 -4.77 13.15
CA ASN A 46 3.44 -6.13 13.72
C ASN A 46 4.36 -6.28 14.95
N GLY A 47 4.37 -5.29 15.84
CA GLY A 47 5.19 -5.31 17.07
C GLY A 47 6.69 -5.14 16.85
N GLN A 48 7.11 -4.69 15.67
CA GLN A 48 8.53 -4.56 15.34
C GLN A 48 8.82 -3.20 14.71
N PHE A 49 10.03 -2.70 14.98
CA PHE A 49 10.60 -1.56 14.30
C PHE A 49 11.25 -1.94 12.97
N MET A 50 11.54 -0.95 12.17
CA MET A 50 12.36 -1.10 10.99
C MET A 50 13.75 -1.64 11.36
N ASP A 51 14.18 -2.64 10.60
CA ASP A 51 15.56 -3.13 10.57
C ASP A 51 16.07 -3.09 9.13
N CYS A 52 17.02 -2.22 8.84
CA CYS A 52 17.58 -2.03 7.49
C CYS A 52 18.38 -3.24 7.00
N THR A 53 18.75 -4.15 7.88
CA THR A 53 19.57 -5.32 7.55
C THR A 53 18.75 -6.57 7.28
N ARG A 54 17.42 -6.51 7.49
CA ARG A 54 16.57 -7.68 7.45
C ARG A 54 15.27 -7.43 6.67
N PHE A 55 15.01 -8.30 5.67
CA PHE A 55 13.69 -8.35 5.06
C PHE A 55 12.68 -9.01 5.99
N ARG A 56 11.52 -8.39 6.11
CA ARG A 56 10.41 -8.92 6.92
C ARG A 56 9.75 -10.11 6.23
N PHE A 57 9.75 -10.10 4.89
CA PHE A 57 9.24 -11.17 4.05
C PHE A 57 9.77 -11.05 2.62
N ASN A 58 9.61 -12.15 1.87
CA ASN A 58 9.94 -12.22 0.46
C ASN A 58 8.66 -12.41 -0.36
N PHE A 59 8.37 -11.46 -1.25
CA PHE A 59 7.26 -11.56 -2.18
C PHE A 59 7.69 -12.38 -3.41
N LYS A 60 6.88 -13.34 -3.82
CA LYS A 60 7.16 -14.09 -5.05
C LYS A 60 6.77 -13.30 -6.28
N ARG A 61 7.73 -12.98 -7.14
CA ARG A 61 7.52 -12.25 -8.39
C ARG A 61 6.47 -12.93 -9.29
N ASN A 62 5.74 -12.15 -10.07
CA ASN A 62 4.66 -12.58 -10.97
C ASN A 62 3.48 -13.29 -10.27
N THR A 63 3.35 -13.15 -8.96
CA THR A 63 2.16 -13.63 -8.23
C THR A 63 1.34 -12.45 -7.70
N ALA A 64 0.18 -12.76 -7.12
CA ALA A 64 -0.61 -11.79 -6.42
C ALA A 64 -0.87 -12.22 -4.98
N GLU A 65 -0.94 -11.25 -4.09
CA GLU A 65 -1.24 -11.45 -2.68
C GLU A 65 -2.38 -10.51 -2.23
N ARG A 66 -3.10 -10.92 -1.21
CA ARG A 66 -3.98 -10.03 -0.47
C ARG A 66 -3.23 -9.48 0.72
N TRP A 67 -3.17 -8.16 0.84
CA TRP A 67 -2.59 -7.50 2.00
C TRP A 67 -3.70 -6.88 2.83
N VAL A 68 -3.69 -7.18 4.10
CA VAL A 68 -4.63 -6.67 5.09
C VAL A 68 -3.89 -5.64 5.94
N LEU A 69 -4.20 -4.38 5.76
CA LEU A 69 -3.67 -3.29 6.58
C LEU A 69 -4.67 -3.05 7.71
N GLN A 70 -4.21 -3.18 8.93
CA GLN A 70 -5.05 -3.04 10.12
C GLN A 70 -4.45 -1.97 11.03
N ASN A 71 -5.25 -0.97 11.37
CA ASN A 71 -4.85 0.05 12.31
C ASN A 71 -5.30 -0.29 13.72
N ASN A 72 -4.34 -0.52 14.60
CA ASN A 72 -4.55 -0.84 16.02
C ASN A 72 -3.89 0.21 16.94
N SER A 73 -3.80 1.46 16.50
CA SER A 73 -3.06 2.51 17.22
C SER A 73 -3.95 3.47 18.04
N GLY A 74 -5.22 3.13 18.20
CA GLY A 74 -6.18 4.02 18.87
C GLY A 74 -6.41 5.28 18.05
N GLY A 75 -7.12 6.16 18.03
CA GLY A 75 -7.50 7.37 17.31
C GLY A 75 -6.58 7.95 16.20
N TRP A 76 -5.42 7.35 15.95
CA TRP A 76 -4.47 7.80 14.93
C TRP A 76 -4.79 7.26 13.54
N GLN A 77 -4.37 8.02 12.52
CA GLN A 77 -4.49 7.61 11.11
C GLN A 77 -3.10 7.37 10.53
N HIS A 78 -3.00 6.43 9.59
CA HIS A 78 -1.76 6.09 8.93
C HIS A 78 -1.90 6.17 7.41
N PRO A 79 -1.36 7.21 6.75
CA PRO A 79 -1.15 7.18 5.30
C PRO A 79 -0.05 6.16 4.98
N ILE A 80 -0.42 5.04 4.40
CA ILE A 80 0.52 3.95 4.10
C ILE A 80 0.93 4.03 2.63
N HIS A 81 2.25 4.09 2.41
CA HIS A 81 2.88 4.00 1.11
C HIS A 81 3.54 2.63 0.91
N ILE A 82 3.30 2.06 -0.27
CA ILE A 82 3.91 0.81 -0.68
C ILE A 82 4.71 1.08 -1.96
N HIS A 83 6.01 0.83 -1.89
CA HIS A 83 6.89 1.08 -3.03
C HIS A 83 6.63 0.16 -4.21
N LEU A 84 7.04 0.62 -5.39
CA LEU A 84 7.08 0.00 -6.70
C LEU A 84 5.74 0.00 -7.41
N GLU A 85 4.83 -0.90 -7.13
CA GLU A 85 3.60 -1.10 -7.91
C GLU A 85 2.38 -0.45 -7.27
N GLU A 86 1.40 -0.15 -8.10
CA GLU A 86 0.08 0.26 -7.65
C GLU A 86 -0.70 -0.92 -7.09
N PHE A 87 -1.58 -0.64 -6.17
CA PHE A 87 -2.49 -1.63 -5.62
C PHE A 87 -3.95 -1.32 -5.93
N ARG A 88 -4.83 -2.30 -5.69
CA ARG A 88 -6.28 -2.13 -5.73
C ARG A 88 -6.83 -2.31 -4.33
N ILE A 89 -7.65 -1.37 -3.88
CA ILE A 89 -8.37 -1.52 -2.61
C ILE A 89 -9.56 -2.44 -2.85
N LEU A 90 -9.56 -3.59 -2.20
CA LEU A 90 -10.63 -4.59 -2.30
C LEU A 90 -11.80 -4.24 -1.38
N SER A 91 -11.50 -3.87 -0.13
CA SER A 91 -12.52 -3.51 0.85
C SER A 91 -11.98 -2.56 1.92
N ARG A 92 -12.90 -1.86 2.59
CA ARG A 92 -12.67 -1.10 3.83
C ARG A 92 -13.68 -1.60 4.87
N ASN A 93 -13.19 -2.09 6.00
CA ASN A 93 -14.02 -2.72 7.05
C ASN A 93 -15.02 -3.75 6.50
N GLY A 94 -14.59 -4.54 5.50
CA GLY A 94 -15.42 -5.53 4.83
C GLY A 94 -16.37 -4.99 3.76
N VAL A 95 -16.47 -3.67 3.59
CA VAL A 95 -17.29 -3.08 2.52
C VAL A 95 -16.47 -3.04 1.23
N PRO A 96 -16.90 -3.72 0.15
CA PRO A 96 -16.16 -3.78 -1.10
C PRO A 96 -16.01 -2.41 -1.79
N VAL A 97 -14.81 -2.13 -2.29
CA VAL A 97 -14.53 -1.00 -3.19
C VAL A 97 -14.55 -1.51 -4.62
N ARG A 98 -15.48 -1.00 -5.44
CA ARG A 98 -15.70 -1.47 -6.81
C ARG A 98 -14.82 -0.74 -7.82
N PRO A 99 -14.51 -1.37 -8.98
CA PRO A 99 -13.93 -0.68 -10.13
C PRO A 99 -14.74 0.55 -10.50
N GLY A 100 -14.04 1.63 -10.86
CA GLY A 100 -14.68 2.93 -11.14
C GLY A 100 -14.81 3.86 -9.93
N ASN A 101 -14.70 3.34 -8.71
CA ASN A 101 -14.54 4.18 -7.52
C ASN A 101 -13.15 4.83 -7.52
N VAL A 102 -13.07 6.12 -7.17
CA VAL A 102 -11.81 6.86 -7.11
C VAL A 102 -10.77 6.26 -6.14
N GLN A 103 -11.20 5.43 -5.20
CA GLN A 103 -10.32 4.74 -4.25
C GLN A 103 -9.85 3.37 -4.74
N PHE A 104 -10.36 2.87 -5.87
CA PHE A 104 -10.08 1.49 -6.28
C PHE A 104 -8.60 1.24 -6.62
N ALA A 105 -7.97 2.12 -7.37
CA ALA A 105 -6.56 2.02 -7.76
C ALA A 105 -5.75 3.11 -7.08
N ARG A 106 -4.75 2.75 -6.30
CA ARG A 106 -3.96 3.67 -5.50
C ARG A 106 -2.50 3.27 -5.40
N LYS A 107 -1.70 4.27 -5.07
CA LYS A 107 -0.31 4.14 -4.65
C LYS A 107 -0.16 4.31 -3.14
N ASP A 108 -1.04 5.12 -2.56
CA ASP A 108 -1.12 5.39 -1.13
C ASP A 108 -2.52 5.12 -0.61
N VAL A 109 -2.61 4.68 0.63
CA VAL A 109 -3.89 4.49 1.31
C VAL A 109 -3.84 4.96 2.75
N THR A 110 -4.71 5.90 3.12
CA THR A 110 -4.88 6.25 4.53
C THR A 110 -5.76 5.20 5.20
N VAL A 111 -5.22 4.55 6.22
CA VAL A 111 -5.94 3.64 7.11
C VAL A 111 -6.41 4.45 8.31
N LEU A 112 -7.71 4.60 8.45
CA LEU A 112 -8.34 5.38 9.51
C LEU A 112 -8.19 4.67 10.87
N ALA A 113 -8.54 5.36 11.96
CA ALA A 113 -8.56 4.77 13.29
C ALA A 113 -9.44 3.50 13.31
N ASP A 114 -8.91 2.43 13.87
CA ASP A 114 -9.59 1.13 14.01
C ASP A 114 -10.10 0.52 12.69
N GLU A 115 -9.53 0.97 11.56
CA GLU A 115 -9.91 0.50 10.24
C GLU A 115 -9.08 -0.70 9.79
N LYS A 116 -9.74 -1.57 9.01
CA LYS A 116 -9.12 -2.64 8.23
C LYS A 116 -9.32 -2.38 6.73
N VAL A 117 -8.22 -2.28 5.98
CA VAL A 117 -8.22 -2.13 4.53
C VAL A 117 -7.62 -3.37 3.88
N GLU A 118 -8.32 -3.97 2.93
CA GLU A 118 -7.81 -5.10 2.17
C GLU A 118 -7.37 -4.64 0.79
N LEU A 119 -6.14 -5.02 0.40
CA LEU A 119 -5.53 -4.67 -0.86
C LEU A 119 -5.27 -5.91 -1.71
N PHE A 120 -5.41 -5.75 -3.02
CA PHE A 120 -4.81 -6.64 -4.00
C PHE A 120 -3.43 -6.08 -4.37
N MET A 121 -2.39 -6.85 -4.14
CA MET A 121 -1.00 -6.54 -4.46
C MET A 121 -0.48 -7.50 -5.53
N ARG A 122 0.22 -6.97 -6.52
CA ARG A 122 0.89 -7.77 -7.53
C ARG A 122 2.19 -7.08 -7.93
N PHE A 123 3.31 -7.78 -7.82
CA PHE A 123 4.59 -7.32 -8.32
C PHE A 123 4.98 -8.18 -9.53
N ARG A 124 5.17 -7.53 -10.69
CA ARG A 124 5.30 -8.21 -11.98
C ARG A 124 6.75 -8.47 -12.36
N ASP A 125 7.49 -7.43 -12.69
CA ASP A 125 8.73 -7.57 -13.46
C ASP A 125 9.99 -7.38 -12.62
N MET A 126 9.96 -6.45 -11.69
CA MET A 126 11.14 -6.03 -10.94
C MET A 126 11.41 -6.94 -9.75
N LYS A 127 12.71 -7.25 -9.55
CA LYS A 127 13.25 -7.80 -8.31
C LYS A 127 13.90 -6.70 -7.51
N GLY A 128 14.14 -6.93 -6.23
CA GLY A 128 14.85 -5.99 -5.37
C GLY A 128 14.22 -5.85 -4.00
N SER A 129 14.60 -4.79 -3.30
CA SER A 129 14.19 -4.51 -1.93
C SER A 129 13.38 -3.23 -1.89
N TYR A 130 12.24 -3.25 -1.24
CA TYR A 130 11.29 -2.15 -1.25
C TYR A 130 10.71 -1.92 0.15
N PRO A 131 10.56 -0.66 0.57
CA PRO A 131 9.90 -0.36 1.84
C PRO A 131 8.38 -0.30 1.70
N VAL A 132 7.73 -0.54 2.84
CA VAL A 132 6.37 -0.12 3.17
C VAL A 132 6.48 0.77 4.39
N HIS A 133 5.87 1.94 4.36
CA HIS A 133 5.97 2.88 5.47
C HIS A 133 4.73 3.75 5.64
N CYS A 134 4.61 4.34 6.82
CA CYS A 134 3.65 5.40 7.07
C CYS A 134 4.23 6.73 6.60
N HIS A 135 3.45 7.53 5.86
CA HIS A 135 3.83 8.87 5.41
C HIS A 135 3.58 9.99 6.46
N ASN A 136 3.13 9.64 7.65
CA ASN A 136 3.18 10.59 8.75
C ASN A 136 4.63 10.68 9.22
N THR A 137 5.27 11.83 9.05
CA THR A 137 6.70 12.05 9.28
C THR A 137 7.14 11.61 10.69
N VAL A 138 6.35 11.92 11.73
CA VAL A 138 6.66 11.51 13.11
C VAL A 138 6.60 9.98 13.26
N HIS A 139 5.65 9.32 12.61
CA HIS A 139 5.55 7.85 12.67
C HIS A 139 6.66 7.18 11.87
N GLU A 140 7.02 7.75 10.72
CA GLU A 140 8.12 7.30 9.87
C GLU A 140 9.46 7.43 10.58
N ASP A 141 9.76 8.59 11.18
CA ASP A 141 10.96 8.84 11.98
C ASP A 141 11.09 7.87 13.17
N HIS A 142 9.96 7.44 13.73
CA HIS A 142 9.92 6.39 14.77
C HIS A 142 9.93 4.96 14.19
N GLN A 143 10.27 4.81 12.90
CA GLN A 143 10.46 3.52 12.23
C GLN A 143 9.17 2.69 12.03
N MET A 144 7.99 3.34 11.85
CA MET A 144 6.77 2.66 11.42
C MET A 144 6.90 2.28 9.94
N MET A 145 7.80 1.37 9.67
CA MET A 145 8.09 0.85 8.33
C MET A 145 8.67 -0.56 8.38
N LEU A 146 8.75 -1.18 7.24
CA LEU A 146 9.43 -2.46 7.03
C LEU A 146 10.03 -2.52 5.62
N ILE A 147 11.00 -3.41 5.42
CA ILE A 147 11.54 -3.75 4.09
C ILE A 147 11.10 -5.16 3.72
N PHE A 148 10.70 -5.33 2.47
CA PHE A 148 10.49 -6.64 1.87
C PHE A 148 11.34 -6.80 0.60
N SER A 149 11.61 -8.03 0.23
CA SER A 149 12.22 -8.33 -1.06
C SER A 149 11.20 -8.90 -2.05
N ILE A 150 11.51 -8.77 -3.33
CA ILE A 150 10.81 -9.45 -4.42
C ILE A 150 11.81 -10.36 -5.12
N ASP A 151 11.53 -11.66 -5.14
CA ASP A 151 12.35 -12.68 -5.78
C ASP A 151 11.49 -13.75 -6.49
N ASP A 152 12.13 -14.78 -7.05
CA ASP A 152 11.42 -15.84 -7.76
C ASP A 152 10.88 -16.94 -6.84
N VAL A 153 11.29 -16.96 -5.59
CA VAL A 153 10.93 -18.00 -4.62
C VAL A 153 9.76 -17.55 -3.75
N GLY A 154 9.91 -16.40 -3.11
CA GLY A 154 8.97 -15.88 -2.10
C GLY A 154 8.99 -16.71 -0.82
N ASP A 155 8.24 -16.26 0.17
CA ASP A 155 7.98 -17.02 1.39
C ASP A 155 6.48 -17.15 1.68
N ASN A 156 6.13 -17.82 2.76
CA ASN A 156 4.75 -18.02 3.20
C ASN A 156 4.47 -17.37 4.56
N ASN A 157 5.24 -16.35 4.97
CA ASN A 157 5.00 -15.64 6.22
C ASN A 157 3.72 -14.78 6.15
N PRO A 158 2.62 -15.14 6.86
CA PRO A 158 1.37 -14.39 6.81
C PRO A 158 1.35 -13.14 7.71
N ARG A 159 2.36 -12.99 8.57
CA ARG A 159 2.48 -11.88 9.53
C ARG A 159 3.93 -11.39 9.61
N PRO A 160 4.37 -10.69 8.58
CA PRO A 160 5.74 -10.21 8.52
C PRO A 160 6.04 -9.11 9.54
#